data_ebd0acb19cc73b0a8ca2a40c6ccd8d68
#
_entry.id   ebd0acb19cc73b0a8ca2a40c6ccd8d68
#
_cell.length_a   1.000
_cell.length_b   1.000
_cell.length_c   1.000
_cell.angle_alpha   90.00
_cell.angle_beta   90.00
_cell.angle_gamma   90.00
#
_symmetry.space_group_name_H-M   'P 1'
#
loop_
_entity.id
_entity.type
_entity.pdbx_description
1 polymer ?
#
loop_
_entity_poly.entity_id
_entity_poly.type
_entity_poly.pdbx_seq_one_letter_code
_entity_poly.pdbx_strand_id
1 'polypeptide(L)'
;VALEAERAGAVVIGEDLGTFEPWMQDVLNQYGIMGTSVLWFEGSPYGGARRLEEYRKACLASVTTHDLPPTAGFLRGKHITLRNELGLLKSNLDEELNNDLNWQAEVLNRVLEQGGFAGEDFHMDNFHGRARDERGDVEVLVTAAHRFVAHTPAALTCTALVDMVGDENVQNQPGTAKEQYPNWCVPLRNAQGNIVLIDDLNEMPLFHKITEASHRPAPTN
;
A
#
# COMPACT_ATOMS: atom_id res chain seq x y z
N VAL A 1 10.46 10.81 -23.67
CA VAL A 1 10.24 11.08 -22.23
C VAL A 1 11.57 11.43 -21.58
N ALA A 2 12.60 10.54 -21.55
CA ALA A 2 13.87 10.76 -20.85
C ALA A 2 14.59 12.09 -21.26
N LEU A 3 14.69 12.41 -22.56
CA LEU A 3 15.27 13.65 -23.04
C LEU A 3 14.56 14.90 -22.50
N GLU A 4 13.24 14.89 -22.45
CA GLU A 4 12.48 16.04 -21.94
C GLU A 4 12.54 16.14 -20.42
N ALA A 5 12.63 15.00 -19.73
CA ALA A 5 12.88 14.98 -18.30
C ALA A 5 14.23 15.61 -17.95
N GLU A 6 15.29 15.24 -18.67
CA GLU A 6 16.63 15.83 -18.52
C GLU A 6 16.61 17.35 -18.76
N ARG A 7 15.97 17.81 -19.85
CA ARG A 7 15.84 19.24 -20.16
C ARG A 7 15.07 20.02 -19.11
N ALA A 8 14.07 19.40 -18.50
CA ALA A 8 13.22 20.01 -17.48
C ALA A 8 13.79 19.90 -16.04
N GLY A 9 14.88 19.15 -15.85
CA GLY A 9 15.38 18.79 -14.52
C GLY A 9 14.36 17.99 -13.71
N ALA A 10 13.55 17.16 -14.38
CA ALA A 10 12.45 16.41 -13.77
C ALA A 10 12.80 14.93 -13.57
N VAL A 11 12.21 14.32 -12.54
CA VAL A 11 12.22 12.87 -12.31
C VAL A 11 10.99 12.26 -12.97
N VAL A 12 11.17 11.13 -13.65
CA VAL A 12 10.07 10.35 -14.22
C VAL A 12 9.95 9.02 -13.50
N ILE A 13 8.73 8.68 -13.10
CA ILE A 13 8.37 7.40 -12.52
C ILE A 13 7.47 6.69 -13.51
N GLY A 14 7.88 5.51 -13.95
CA GLY A 14 7.09 4.62 -14.79
C GLY A 14 6.35 3.62 -13.90
N GLU A 15 5.06 3.49 -14.07
CA GLU A 15 4.30 2.42 -13.44
C GLU A 15 4.59 1.10 -14.16
N ASP A 16 5.43 0.27 -13.54
CA ASP A 16 5.85 -1.04 -14.01
C ASP A 16 5.21 -2.16 -13.18
N LEU A 17 3.91 -2.07 -12.98
CA LEU A 17 3.10 -3.05 -12.28
C LEU A 17 2.40 -4.02 -13.25
N GLY A 18 2.07 -5.23 -12.77
CA GLY A 18 1.36 -6.23 -13.55
C GLY A 18 2.28 -7.07 -14.46
N THR A 19 1.77 -7.49 -15.61
CA THR A 19 2.49 -8.37 -16.54
C THR A 19 3.30 -7.55 -17.54
N PHE A 20 4.61 -7.62 -17.46
CA PHE A 20 5.53 -6.99 -18.41
C PHE A 20 6.74 -7.91 -18.65
N GLU A 21 7.46 -7.65 -19.74
CA GLU A 21 8.68 -8.38 -20.06
C GLU A 21 9.83 -7.94 -19.14
N PRO A 22 10.60 -8.84 -18.53
CA PRO A 22 11.65 -8.51 -17.56
C PRO A 22 12.66 -7.46 -18.06
N TRP A 23 12.97 -7.47 -19.35
CA TRP A 23 13.92 -6.51 -19.96
C TRP A 23 13.42 -5.06 -19.92
N MET A 24 12.11 -4.82 -19.75
CA MET A 24 11.56 -3.45 -19.68
C MET A 24 12.12 -2.67 -18.50
N GLN A 25 12.29 -3.30 -17.34
CA GLN A 25 12.90 -2.65 -16.17
C GLN A 25 14.34 -2.24 -16.45
N ASP A 26 15.11 -3.06 -17.16
CA ASP A 26 16.48 -2.72 -17.53
C ASP A 26 16.51 -1.50 -18.47
N VAL A 27 15.59 -1.44 -19.42
CA VAL A 27 15.47 -0.28 -20.34
C VAL A 27 15.08 0.98 -19.57
N LEU A 28 14.08 0.91 -18.67
CA LEU A 28 13.68 2.05 -17.84
C LEU A 28 14.86 2.57 -17.02
N ASN A 29 15.60 1.67 -16.36
CA ASN A 29 16.79 2.02 -15.57
C ASN A 29 17.89 2.68 -16.43
N GLN A 30 18.15 2.18 -17.65
CA GLN A 30 19.14 2.77 -18.57
C GLN A 30 18.81 4.22 -18.95
N TYR A 31 17.51 4.55 -19.01
CA TYR A 31 17.04 5.90 -19.31
C TYR A 31 16.76 6.76 -18.08
N GLY A 32 17.13 6.29 -16.87
CA GLY A 32 16.92 7.02 -15.63
C GLY A 32 15.45 7.16 -15.24
N ILE A 33 14.57 6.30 -15.75
CA ILE A 33 13.15 6.25 -15.39
C ILE A 33 13.00 5.28 -14.21
N MET A 34 12.50 5.78 -13.10
CA MET A 34 12.24 4.97 -11.90
C MET A 34 11.02 4.07 -12.11
N GLY A 35 11.00 2.93 -11.43
CA GLY A 35 9.81 2.08 -11.35
C GLY A 35 8.93 2.39 -10.14
N THR A 36 7.95 1.52 -9.89
CA THR A 36 7.09 1.52 -8.70
C THR A 36 7.23 0.23 -7.90
N SER A 37 7.12 0.32 -6.58
CA SER A 37 7.07 -0.81 -5.66
C SER A 37 5.90 -0.63 -4.70
N VAL A 38 4.95 -1.57 -4.72
CA VAL A 38 3.76 -1.54 -3.86
C VAL A 38 3.85 -2.65 -2.84
N LEU A 39 3.79 -2.34 -1.56
CA LEU A 39 4.01 -3.29 -0.44
C LEU A 39 3.28 -4.61 -0.65
N TRP A 40 2.01 -4.57 -1.02
CA TRP A 40 1.17 -5.76 -1.17
C TRP A 40 1.50 -6.64 -2.37
N PHE A 41 2.35 -6.16 -3.29
CA PHE A 41 2.78 -6.90 -4.49
C PHE A 41 4.21 -7.40 -4.42
N GLU A 42 4.96 -7.00 -3.37
CA GLU A 42 6.36 -7.27 -3.26
C GLU A 42 6.66 -8.63 -2.62
N GLY A 43 6.82 -9.65 -3.47
CA GLY A 43 7.34 -10.95 -3.08
C GLY A 43 8.87 -11.00 -3.11
N SER A 44 9.47 -11.71 -2.15
CA SER A 44 10.89 -12.00 -2.13
C SER A 44 11.24 -13.07 -3.19
N PRO A 45 12.36 -12.95 -3.91
CA PRO A 45 12.84 -14.02 -4.80
C PRO A 45 13.17 -15.31 -4.04
N TYR A 46 13.28 -15.24 -2.72
CA TYR A 46 13.55 -16.39 -1.84
C TYR A 46 12.28 -16.96 -1.18
N GLY A 47 11.11 -16.42 -1.54
CA GLY A 47 9.82 -16.80 -0.99
C GLY A 47 9.31 -15.86 0.12
N GLY A 48 7.97 -15.79 0.26
CA GLY A 48 7.30 -14.89 1.21
C GLY A 48 7.36 -13.42 0.82
N ALA A 49 7.04 -12.53 1.77
CA ALA A 49 7.08 -11.09 1.54
C ALA A 49 8.52 -10.55 1.50
N ARG A 50 8.73 -9.49 0.71
CA ARG A 50 10.02 -8.88 0.46
C ARG A 50 10.60 -8.22 1.71
N ARG A 51 11.91 -8.35 1.92
CA ARG A 51 12.65 -7.67 2.98
C ARG A 51 12.97 -6.23 2.60
N LEU A 52 13.22 -5.36 3.57
CA LEU A 52 13.58 -3.95 3.33
C LEU A 52 14.74 -3.82 2.34
N GLU A 53 15.83 -4.54 2.57
CA GLU A 53 17.05 -4.48 1.77
C GLU A 53 16.89 -5.00 0.33
N GLU A 54 15.84 -5.74 0.05
CA GLU A 54 15.54 -6.30 -1.27
C GLU A 54 14.74 -5.33 -2.17
N TYR A 55 14.24 -4.22 -1.61
CA TYR A 55 13.52 -3.23 -2.40
C TYR A 55 14.44 -2.53 -3.40
N ARG A 56 13.89 -2.19 -4.55
CA ARG A 56 14.62 -1.44 -5.59
C ARG A 56 14.94 -0.04 -5.09
N LYS A 57 16.17 0.44 -5.40
CA LYS A 57 16.57 1.82 -5.09
C LYS A 57 15.91 2.82 -6.05
N ALA A 58 15.92 2.52 -7.36
CA ALA A 58 15.35 3.40 -8.39
C ALA A 58 13.85 3.17 -8.53
N CYS A 59 13.08 3.45 -7.49
CA CYS A 59 11.63 3.35 -7.52
C CYS A 59 10.94 4.35 -6.58
N LEU A 60 9.64 4.53 -6.79
CA LEU A 60 8.69 5.08 -5.85
C LEU A 60 8.05 3.92 -5.10
N ALA A 61 8.26 3.82 -3.79
CA ALA A 61 7.62 2.82 -2.95
C ALA A 61 6.38 3.39 -2.26
N SER A 62 5.33 2.57 -2.16
CA SER A 62 4.08 2.93 -1.49
C SER A 62 3.45 1.70 -0.81
N VAL A 63 2.57 1.93 0.15
CA VAL A 63 1.76 0.85 0.73
C VAL A 63 0.65 0.47 -0.24
N THR A 64 -0.08 1.44 -0.76
CA THR A 64 -1.16 1.26 -1.73
C THR A 64 -1.05 2.26 -2.87
N THR A 65 -1.91 2.15 -3.87
CA THR A 65 -2.02 3.10 -5.01
C THR A 65 -3.46 3.60 -5.13
N HIS A 66 -3.67 4.55 -6.05
CA HIS A 66 -4.99 5.09 -6.37
C HIS A 66 -5.98 4.03 -6.95
N ASP A 67 -5.47 2.95 -7.53
CA ASP A 67 -6.26 1.85 -8.11
C ASP A 67 -6.47 0.66 -7.17
N LEU A 68 -5.84 0.71 -6.00
CA LEU A 68 -5.98 -0.31 -4.96
C LEU A 68 -6.93 0.17 -3.85
N PRO A 69 -7.52 -0.76 -3.10
CA PRO A 69 -8.30 -0.38 -1.92
C PRO A 69 -7.41 0.34 -0.89
N PRO A 70 -7.97 1.29 -0.11
CA PRO A 70 -7.30 1.83 1.06
C PRO A 70 -6.82 0.70 1.97
N THR A 71 -5.65 0.87 2.60
CA THR A 71 -5.00 -0.19 3.37
C THR A 71 -5.88 -0.72 4.51
N ALA A 72 -6.62 0.15 5.20
CA ALA A 72 -7.55 -0.27 6.25
C ALA A 72 -8.66 -1.19 5.71
N GLY A 73 -9.26 -0.84 4.57
CA GLY A 73 -10.27 -1.66 3.89
C GLY A 73 -9.70 -2.96 3.34
N PHE A 74 -8.47 -2.93 2.82
CA PHE A 74 -7.74 -4.10 2.34
C PHE A 74 -7.49 -5.10 3.49
N LEU A 75 -6.97 -4.64 4.61
CA LEU A 75 -6.72 -5.47 5.80
C LEU A 75 -8.00 -6.11 6.34
N ARG A 76 -9.14 -5.45 6.21
CA ARG A 76 -10.46 -5.99 6.58
C ARG A 76 -11.10 -6.89 5.51
N GLY A 77 -10.49 -7.03 4.33
CA GLY A 77 -11.02 -7.87 3.24
C GLY A 77 -12.21 -7.25 2.49
N LYS A 78 -12.48 -5.95 2.66
CA LYS A 78 -13.63 -5.26 2.04
C LYS A 78 -13.60 -5.29 0.52
N HIS A 79 -12.42 -5.27 -0.08
CA HIS A 79 -12.23 -5.37 -1.53
C HIS A 79 -12.71 -6.71 -2.10
N ILE A 80 -12.53 -7.80 -1.36
CA ILE A 80 -12.99 -9.14 -1.80
C ILE A 80 -14.52 -9.21 -1.70
N THR A 81 -15.09 -8.70 -0.60
CA THR A 81 -16.55 -8.62 -0.44
C THR A 81 -17.18 -7.80 -1.57
N LEU A 82 -16.63 -6.61 -1.86
CA LEU A 82 -17.10 -5.77 -2.96
C LEU A 82 -17.01 -6.49 -4.31
N ARG A 83 -15.87 -7.14 -4.60
CA ARG A 83 -15.71 -7.89 -5.85
C ARG A 83 -16.67 -9.07 -5.96
N ASN A 84 -17.00 -9.71 -4.85
CA ASN A 84 -18.00 -10.77 -4.81
C ASN A 84 -19.39 -10.22 -5.13
N GLU A 85 -19.79 -9.11 -4.53
CA GLU A 85 -21.07 -8.43 -4.79
C GLU A 85 -21.22 -7.98 -6.24
N LEU A 86 -20.12 -7.57 -6.86
CA LEU A 86 -20.06 -7.15 -8.27
C LEU A 86 -19.89 -8.32 -9.27
N GLY A 87 -19.76 -9.56 -8.79
CA GLY A 87 -19.54 -10.74 -9.65
C GLY A 87 -18.18 -10.76 -10.35
N LEU A 88 -17.15 -10.16 -9.74
CA LEU A 88 -15.81 -10.01 -10.32
C LEU A 88 -14.78 -11.02 -9.77
N LEU A 89 -15.17 -11.91 -8.85
CA LEU A 89 -14.26 -12.93 -8.35
C LEU A 89 -13.95 -13.97 -9.44
N LYS A 90 -12.72 -14.46 -9.44
CA LYS A 90 -12.24 -15.51 -10.37
C LYS A 90 -12.34 -16.90 -9.75
N SER A 91 -12.32 -17.00 -8.42
CA SER A 91 -12.49 -18.21 -7.63
C SER A 91 -13.64 -18.03 -6.63
N ASN A 92 -13.89 -19.03 -5.79
CA ASN A 92 -14.94 -18.89 -4.78
C ASN A 92 -14.50 -17.92 -3.66
N LEU A 93 -15.48 -17.36 -2.97
CA LEU A 93 -15.26 -16.33 -1.95
C LEU A 93 -14.31 -16.80 -0.82
N ASP A 94 -14.51 -18.02 -0.34
CA ASP A 94 -13.71 -18.54 0.79
C ASP A 94 -12.24 -18.73 0.39
N GLU A 95 -11.99 -19.17 -0.83
CA GLU A 95 -10.63 -19.32 -1.37
C GLU A 95 -9.94 -17.96 -1.51
N GLU A 96 -10.62 -16.96 -2.10
CA GLU A 96 -10.09 -15.59 -2.21
C GLU A 96 -9.79 -14.99 -0.84
N LEU A 97 -10.71 -15.13 0.14
CA LEU A 97 -10.54 -14.64 1.50
C LEU A 97 -9.36 -15.31 2.22
N ASN A 98 -9.18 -16.62 2.05
CA ASN A 98 -8.09 -17.37 2.67
C ASN A 98 -6.73 -17.03 2.04
N ASN A 99 -6.66 -16.94 0.71
CA ASN A 99 -5.43 -16.59 0.01
C ASN A 99 -4.96 -15.18 0.41
N ASP A 100 -5.87 -14.21 0.42
CA ASP A 100 -5.61 -12.84 0.85
C ASP A 100 -5.19 -12.77 2.33
N LEU A 101 -5.90 -13.49 3.22
CA LEU A 101 -5.58 -13.57 4.64
C LEU A 101 -4.15 -14.06 4.88
N ASN A 102 -3.75 -15.13 4.17
CA ASN A 102 -2.41 -15.71 4.28
C ASN A 102 -1.34 -14.76 3.75
N TRP A 103 -1.59 -14.13 2.61
CA TRP A 103 -0.64 -13.16 2.04
C TRP A 103 -0.48 -11.93 2.93
N GLN A 104 -1.57 -11.40 3.46
CA GLN A 104 -1.51 -10.33 4.45
C GLN A 104 -0.68 -10.72 5.68
N ALA A 105 -0.82 -11.97 6.17
CA ALA A 105 -0.02 -12.46 7.29
C ALA A 105 1.48 -12.50 6.96
N GLU A 106 1.86 -12.95 5.76
CA GLU A 106 3.25 -12.92 5.28
C GLU A 106 3.82 -11.51 5.30
N VAL A 107 3.09 -10.54 4.72
CA VAL A 107 3.53 -9.14 4.67
C VAL A 107 3.62 -8.54 6.07
N LEU A 108 2.60 -8.72 6.92
CA LEU A 108 2.58 -8.17 8.27
C LEU A 108 3.66 -8.78 9.17
N ASN A 109 3.96 -10.07 9.03
CA ASN A 109 5.09 -10.69 9.72
C ASN A 109 6.42 -10.09 9.28
N ARG A 110 6.58 -9.79 7.99
CA ARG A 110 7.77 -9.11 7.50
C ARG A 110 7.89 -7.69 8.05
N VAL A 111 6.79 -6.95 8.10
CA VAL A 111 6.73 -5.62 8.73
C VAL A 111 7.10 -5.70 10.21
N LEU A 112 6.62 -6.72 10.93
CA LEU A 112 6.93 -6.95 12.34
C LEU A 112 8.41 -7.26 12.56
N GLU A 113 8.95 -8.24 11.83
CA GLU A 113 10.35 -8.68 11.92
C GLU A 113 11.36 -7.54 11.68
N GLN A 114 10.98 -6.58 10.85
CA GLN A 114 11.86 -5.48 10.43
C GLN A 114 11.53 -4.13 11.08
N GLY A 115 10.83 -4.16 12.21
CA GLY A 115 10.65 -3.00 13.07
C GLY A 115 9.56 -2.02 12.64
N GLY A 116 8.66 -2.39 11.72
CA GLY A 116 7.56 -1.51 11.31
C GLY A 116 6.62 -1.11 12.46
N PHE A 117 6.55 -1.92 13.51
CA PHE A 117 5.75 -1.65 14.72
C PHE A 117 6.51 -0.88 15.80
N ALA A 118 7.71 -0.38 15.52
CA ALA A 118 8.48 0.37 16.51
C ALA A 118 7.70 1.63 17.00
N GLY A 119 7.62 1.79 18.33
CA GLY A 119 6.88 2.89 18.94
C GLY A 119 5.37 2.68 19.08
N GLU A 120 4.84 1.57 18.56
CA GLU A 120 3.44 1.19 18.75
C GLU A 120 3.27 0.32 20.01
N ASP A 121 2.10 0.45 20.67
CA ASP A 121 1.66 -0.49 21.72
C ASP A 121 1.12 -1.75 21.05
N PHE A 122 2.05 -2.62 20.64
CA PHE A 122 1.75 -3.79 19.84
C PHE A 122 2.52 -5.02 20.38
N HIS A 123 1.82 -6.10 20.72
CA HIS A 123 2.39 -7.23 21.43
C HIS A 123 2.25 -8.58 20.69
N MET A 124 1.75 -8.56 19.46
CA MET A 124 1.65 -9.79 18.67
C MET A 124 3.03 -10.18 18.13
N ASP A 125 3.32 -11.46 18.12
CA ASP A 125 4.56 -12.06 17.64
C ASP A 125 4.43 -12.76 16.28
N ASN A 126 3.20 -13.03 15.84
CA ASN A 126 2.91 -13.72 14.60
C ASN A 126 1.48 -13.48 14.11
N PHE A 127 1.30 -13.27 12.81
CA PHE A 127 0.01 -13.07 12.15
C PHE A 127 -0.58 -14.32 11.48
N HIS A 128 0.21 -15.38 11.26
CA HIS A 128 -0.27 -16.61 10.66
C HIS A 128 -1.33 -17.29 11.54
N GLY A 129 -2.41 -17.75 10.89
CA GLY A 129 -3.52 -18.40 11.57
C GLY A 129 -4.43 -17.47 12.38
N ARG A 130 -4.17 -16.15 12.37
CA ARG A 130 -5.02 -15.15 13.01
C ARG A 130 -6.12 -14.66 12.08
N ALA A 131 -7.36 -14.64 12.54
CA ALA A 131 -8.44 -13.97 11.84
C ALA A 131 -8.19 -12.44 11.78
N ARG A 132 -8.86 -11.72 10.85
CA ARG A 132 -8.62 -10.28 10.65
C ARG A 132 -8.89 -9.44 11.90
N ASP A 133 -9.94 -9.78 12.64
CA ASP A 133 -10.33 -9.12 13.91
C ASP A 133 -9.43 -9.47 15.10
N GLU A 134 -8.61 -10.51 14.99
CA GLU A 134 -7.62 -10.90 16.00
C GLU A 134 -6.24 -10.25 15.79
N ARG A 135 -6.06 -9.47 14.72
CA ARG A 135 -4.77 -8.88 14.36
C ARG A 135 -4.45 -7.54 15.02
N GLY A 136 -5.32 -7.10 15.95
CA GLY A 136 -5.18 -5.83 16.66
C GLY A 136 -5.82 -4.66 15.92
N ASP A 137 -5.44 -3.45 16.34
CA ASP A 137 -5.99 -2.21 15.80
C ASP A 137 -5.49 -1.98 14.35
N VAL A 138 -6.43 -1.78 13.45
CA VAL A 138 -6.13 -1.57 12.02
C VAL A 138 -5.32 -0.29 11.79
N GLU A 139 -5.52 0.77 12.58
CA GLU A 139 -4.74 2.01 12.47
C GLU A 139 -3.27 1.77 12.82
N VAL A 140 -2.99 0.89 13.79
CA VAL A 140 -1.63 0.46 14.13
C VAL A 140 -1.00 -0.32 12.98
N LEU A 141 -1.76 -1.24 12.36
CA LEU A 141 -1.28 -2.02 11.22
C LEU A 141 -0.94 -1.13 10.01
N VAL A 142 -1.82 -0.18 9.69
CA VAL A 142 -1.61 0.79 8.60
C VAL A 142 -0.39 1.66 8.88
N THR A 143 -0.26 2.18 10.10
CA THR A 143 0.88 2.99 10.52
C THR A 143 2.19 2.21 10.40
N ALA A 144 2.21 0.95 10.85
CA ALA A 144 3.37 0.07 10.76
C ALA A 144 3.78 -0.22 9.30
N ALA A 145 2.81 -0.41 8.40
CA ALA A 145 3.05 -0.60 6.97
C ALA A 145 3.72 0.63 6.34
N HIS A 146 3.24 1.84 6.65
CA HIS A 146 3.85 3.09 6.16
C HIS A 146 5.25 3.30 6.73
N ARG A 147 5.47 3.02 8.02
CA ARG A 147 6.81 3.07 8.64
C ARG A 147 7.77 2.10 7.95
N PHE A 148 7.34 0.88 7.68
CA PHE A 148 8.15 -0.09 6.95
C PHE A 148 8.54 0.44 5.57
N VAL A 149 7.59 0.93 4.77
CA VAL A 149 7.87 1.48 3.43
C VAL A 149 8.82 2.67 3.49
N ALA A 150 8.70 3.54 4.48
CA ALA A 150 9.59 4.68 4.68
C ALA A 150 11.05 4.28 4.91
N HIS A 151 11.31 3.10 5.46
CA HIS A 151 12.65 2.57 5.72
C HIS A 151 13.24 1.74 4.57
N THR A 152 12.51 1.54 3.48
CA THR A 152 13.05 0.89 2.28
C THR A 152 14.15 1.72 1.62
N PRO A 153 15.06 1.13 0.84
CA PRO A 153 16.08 1.87 0.09
C PRO A 153 15.52 2.61 -1.14
N ALA A 154 14.21 2.57 -1.39
CA ALA A 154 13.57 3.27 -2.50
C ALA A 154 13.93 4.76 -2.52
N ALA A 155 14.19 5.34 -3.69
CA ALA A 155 14.55 6.75 -3.82
C ALA A 155 13.44 7.68 -3.33
N LEU A 156 12.19 7.31 -3.60
CA LEU A 156 11.00 8.06 -3.22
C LEU A 156 10.00 7.14 -2.50
N THR A 157 9.22 7.73 -1.60
CA THR A 157 8.05 7.07 -0.99
C THR A 157 6.81 7.92 -1.19
N CYS A 158 5.65 7.29 -1.32
CA CYS A 158 4.36 7.95 -1.43
C CYS A 158 3.41 7.42 -0.36
N THR A 159 2.76 8.33 0.36
CA THR A 159 1.75 8.02 1.36
C THR A 159 0.38 8.38 0.81
N ALA A 160 -0.54 7.42 0.81
CA ALA A 160 -1.89 7.62 0.30
C ALA A 160 -2.75 8.36 1.32
N LEU A 161 -3.39 9.46 0.91
CA LEU A 161 -4.26 10.26 1.79
C LEU A 161 -5.41 9.44 2.37
N VAL A 162 -5.96 8.48 1.61
CA VAL A 162 -7.02 7.58 2.08
C VAL A 162 -6.60 6.76 3.31
N ASP A 163 -5.33 6.36 3.38
CA ASP A 163 -4.79 5.65 4.54
C ASP A 163 -4.62 6.59 5.73
N MET A 164 -4.20 7.85 5.48
CA MET A 164 -3.94 8.83 6.53
C MET A 164 -5.20 9.25 7.29
N VAL A 165 -6.37 9.05 6.70
CA VAL A 165 -7.67 9.35 7.33
C VAL A 165 -8.41 8.09 7.78
N GLY A 166 -7.87 6.91 7.50
CA GLY A 166 -8.47 5.62 7.85
C GLY A 166 -9.68 5.25 6.99
N ASP A 167 -9.72 5.74 5.74
CA ASP A 167 -10.79 5.36 4.80
C ASP A 167 -10.69 3.86 4.49
N GLU A 168 -11.84 3.22 4.42
CA GLU A 168 -11.94 1.80 4.07
C GLU A 168 -12.65 1.58 2.73
N ASN A 169 -13.13 2.66 2.09
CA ASN A 169 -13.92 2.58 0.88
C ASN A 169 -13.02 2.56 -0.36
N VAL A 170 -13.27 1.60 -1.22
CA VAL A 170 -12.57 1.50 -2.50
C VAL A 170 -12.89 2.73 -3.36
N GLN A 171 -11.87 3.47 -3.78
CA GLN A 171 -12.04 4.69 -4.58
C GLN A 171 -12.22 4.38 -6.05
N ASN A 172 -11.59 3.31 -6.50
CA ASN A 172 -11.71 2.80 -7.86
C ASN A 172 -11.78 1.27 -7.85
N GLN A 173 -12.76 0.71 -8.54
CA GLN A 173 -12.87 -0.73 -8.76
C GLN A 173 -12.60 -1.03 -10.23
N PRO A 174 -11.36 -1.41 -10.61
CA PRO A 174 -11.04 -1.76 -11.99
C PRO A 174 -11.96 -2.84 -12.56
N GLY A 175 -12.31 -2.69 -13.83
CA GLY A 175 -13.21 -3.61 -14.52
C GLY A 175 -14.69 -3.30 -14.34
N THR A 176 -15.05 -2.17 -13.75
CA THR A 176 -16.45 -1.71 -13.61
C THR A 176 -16.71 -0.42 -14.38
N ALA A 177 -17.95 -0.26 -14.83
CA ALA A 177 -18.47 1.00 -15.35
C ALA A 177 -19.12 1.82 -14.22
N LYS A 178 -19.38 3.11 -14.49
CA LYS A 178 -19.97 4.05 -13.52
C LYS A 178 -21.31 3.58 -12.95
N GLU A 179 -22.07 2.86 -13.73
CA GLU A 179 -23.39 2.31 -13.35
C GLU A 179 -23.28 1.14 -12.36
N GLN A 180 -22.10 0.48 -12.33
CA GLN A 180 -21.84 -0.65 -11.43
C GLN A 180 -21.18 -0.20 -10.14
N TYR A 181 -20.25 0.77 -10.23
CA TYR A 181 -19.51 1.31 -9.08
C TYR A 181 -19.18 2.80 -9.31
N PRO A 182 -19.31 3.67 -8.29
CA PRO A 182 -19.10 5.12 -8.45
C PRO A 182 -17.59 5.47 -8.44
N ASN A 183 -16.84 4.87 -9.36
CA ASN A 183 -15.39 5.07 -9.49
C ASN A 183 -15.04 6.57 -9.50
N TRP A 184 -14.07 6.97 -8.67
CA TRP A 184 -13.55 8.34 -8.52
C TRP A 184 -14.60 9.37 -8.05
N CYS A 185 -15.74 8.89 -7.55
CA CYS A 185 -16.83 9.72 -7.04
C CYS A 185 -17.17 9.40 -5.58
N VAL A 186 -16.34 8.62 -4.90
CA VAL A 186 -16.49 8.27 -3.49
C VAL A 186 -15.87 9.36 -2.64
N PRO A 187 -16.61 10.06 -1.75
CA PRO A 187 -16.04 11.05 -0.86
C PRO A 187 -15.06 10.42 0.12
N LEU A 188 -13.97 11.12 0.43
CA LEU A 188 -13.02 10.71 1.46
C LEU A 188 -13.72 10.61 2.82
N ARG A 189 -13.52 9.52 3.55
CA ARG A 189 -14.13 9.25 4.85
C ARG A 189 -13.10 8.80 5.87
N ASN A 190 -13.41 9.07 7.14
CA ASN A 190 -12.63 8.49 8.23
C ASN A 190 -13.10 7.05 8.58
N ALA A 191 -12.41 6.40 9.52
CA ALA A 191 -12.74 5.05 9.98
C ALA A 191 -14.17 4.90 10.55
N GLN A 192 -14.80 5.99 10.99
CA GLN A 192 -16.18 6.03 11.47
C GLN A 192 -17.20 6.30 10.34
N GLY A 193 -16.73 6.43 9.10
CA GLY A 193 -17.57 6.67 7.92
C GLY A 193 -18.01 8.13 7.71
N ASN A 194 -17.50 9.07 8.50
CA ASN A 194 -17.78 10.50 8.32
C ASN A 194 -16.96 11.07 7.16
N ILE A 195 -17.56 11.96 6.37
CA ILE A 195 -16.85 12.67 5.31
C ILE A 195 -15.75 13.53 5.92
N VAL A 196 -14.57 13.50 5.33
CA VAL A 196 -13.39 14.28 5.72
C VAL A 196 -13.13 15.37 4.67
N LEU A 197 -13.03 16.61 5.11
CA LEU A 197 -12.62 17.74 4.29
C LEU A 197 -11.14 18.06 4.52
N ILE A 198 -10.52 18.80 3.61
CA ILE A 198 -9.11 19.17 3.73
C ILE A 198 -8.84 19.95 5.04
N ASP A 199 -9.77 20.78 5.45
CA ASP A 199 -9.64 21.59 6.68
C ASP A 199 -9.66 20.73 7.96
N ASP A 200 -10.21 19.50 7.89
CA ASP A 200 -10.28 18.58 9.03
C ASP A 200 -8.97 17.82 9.28
N LEU A 201 -8.07 17.74 8.29
CA LEU A 201 -6.89 16.89 8.34
C LEU A 201 -5.97 17.20 9.53
N ASN A 202 -5.79 18.47 9.85
CA ASN A 202 -4.93 18.89 10.96
C ASN A 202 -5.45 18.49 12.35
N GLU A 203 -6.73 18.15 12.45
CA GLU A 203 -7.36 17.72 13.70
C GLU A 203 -7.38 16.20 13.85
N MET A 204 -6.91 15.46 12.83
CA MET A 204 -6.97 14.00 12.80
C MET A 204 -5.71 13.36 13.37
N PRO A 205 -5.81 12.62 14.51
CA PRO A 205 -4.63 11.96 15.11
C PRO A 205 -3.92 10.99 14.17
N LEU A 206 -4.68 10.19 13.40
CA LEU A 206 -4.12 9.22 12.46
C LEU A 206 -3.31 9.89 11.34
N PHE A 207 -3.78 11.06 10.85
CA PHE A 207 -3.06 11.84 9.84
C PHE A 207 -1.65 12.22 10.34
N HIS A 208 -1.52 12.71 11.55
CA HIS A 208 -0.23 13.04 12.17
C HIS A 208 0.62 11.79 12.41
N LYS A 209 0.01 10.73 12.92
CA LYS A 209 0.69 9.47 13.22
C LYS A 209 1.33 8.85 11.98
N ILE A 210 0.58 8.79 10.86
CA ILE A 210 1.11 8.27 9.60
C ILE A 210 2.13 9.24 8.99
N THR A 211 1.93 10.55 9.09
CA THR A 211 2.92 11.54 8.67
C THR A 211 4.26 11.30 9.36
N GLU A 212 4.25 11.12 10.69
CA GLU A 212 5.46 10.82 11.46
C GLU A 212 6.07 9.47 11.07
N ALA A 213 5.25 8.43 10.94
CA ALA A 213 5.69 7.09 10.55
C ALA A 213 6.32 7.06 9.15
N SER A 214 5.83 7.92 8.24
CA SER A 214 6.34 8.04 6.86
C SER A 214 7.58 8.93 6.74
N HIS A 215 8.03 9.54 7.85
CA HIS A 215 9.25 10.35 7.83
C HIS A 215 10.48 9.47 7.59
N ARG A 216 11.25 9.81 6.58
CA ARG A 216 12.48 9.09 6.25
C ARG A 216 13.66 9.62 7.08
N PRO A 217 14.47 8.73 7.69
CA PRO A 217 15.70 9.19 8.31
C PRO A 217 16.59 9.86 7.25
N ALA A 218 17.26 10.95 7.65
CA ALA A 218 18.23 11.59 6.76
C ALA A 218 19.28 10.55 6.32
N PRO A 219 19.74 10.57 5.06
CA PRO A 219 20.79 9.69 4.61
C PRO A 219 22.03 9.89 5.51
N THR A 220 22.48 8.83 6.13
CA THR A 220 23.77 8.83 6.84
C THR A 220 24.86 8.94 5.79
N ASN A 221 25.60 10.06 5.81
CA ASN A 221 26.76 10.30 4.96
C ASN A 221 27.85 9.24 5.16
#